data_8988421d2b62c62ed4fa9d705104085e
#
_entry.id   8988421d2b62c62ed4fa9d705104085e
#
_cell.length_a   1.000
_cell.length_b   1.000
_cell.length_c   1.000
_cell.angle_alpha   90.00
_cell.angle_beta   90.00
_cell.angle_gamma   90.00
#
_symmetry.space_group_name_H-M   'P 1'
#
loop_
_entity.id
_entity.type
_entity.pdbx_description
1 polymer ?
#
loop_
_entity_poly.entity_id
_entity_poly.type
_entity_poly.pdbx_seq_one_letter_code
_entity_poly.pdbx_strand_id
1 'polypeptide(L)'
;MQFSYYSLLATVAALASTATAATLKHVNYGAFTQTATYSVANQLGFFTAYGLNVTFLQVPNSTYGYAQLLNGGYDIMTGTIDNAVNLRFNSNSSLTVTGQLDGGPELTIASIPSITNITQLKGKSLMVDSPVSGYAYLLRKVLGLYGLYLENGDYTFQTVGATVTRYADLVNGSLPNGTAVYATIFTYPFTSESIVLPNATRPNILASISDFIEPITSSAFTIRTANLNNGTTRSLARTFTAAMYAANLYLADSDNKNASIGAIAKQLNVSTTAATSAYKSATDSITGETSSPGGNFTVNRQGILNIIDVRSQFGGFNSTPAHFDFAEAILPGTGKLIDYSLRDEALASLISYTPSTA
;
A
#
# COMPACT_ATOMS: atom_id res chain seq x y z
N MET A 1 -28.15 37.82 -75.16
CA MET A 1 -27.12 37.86 -74.15
C MET A 1 -27.38 36.77 -73.14
N GLN A 2 -26.67 35.64 -73.27
CA GLN A 2 -26.79 34.50 -72.37
C GLN A 2 -25.64 34.61 -71.37
N PHE A 3 -25.94 34.70 -70.07
CA PHE A 3 -24.94 34.58 -68.98
C PHE A 3 -24.94 33.11 -68.49
N SER A 4 -23.77 32.47 -68.64
CA SER A 4 -23.50 31.12 -68.17
C SER A 4 -22.97 31.22 -66.75
N TYR A 5 -23.66 30.56 -65.79
CA TYR A 5 -23.18 30.41 -64.40
C TYR A 5 -22.36 29.13 -64.28
N TYR A 6 -21.08 29.27 -64.02
CA TYR A 6 -20.22 28.17 -63.59
C TYR A 6 -20.37 27.96 -62.07
N SER A 7 -20.98 26.85 -61.65
CA SER A 7 -20.99 26.42 -60.28
C SER A 7 -19.67 25.73 -59.92
N LEU A 8 -18.93 26.33 -59.01
CA LEU A 8 -17.72 25.75 -58.43
C LEU A 8 -18.15 24.80 -57.31
N LEU A 9 -18.05 23.48 -57.51
CA LEU A 9 -18.17 22.46 -56.45
C LEU A 9 -16.85 22.38 -55.69
N ALA A 10 -16.79 22.93 -54.48
CA ALA A 10 -15.69 22.76 -53.58
C ALA A 10 -15.86 21.43 -52.83
N THR A 11 -15.08 20.43 -53.20
CA THR A 11 -15.02 19.14 -52.51
C THR A 11 -14.19 19.31 -51.22
N VAL A 12 -14.86 19.39 -50.06
CA VAL A 12 -14.19 19.34 -48.76
C VAL A 12 -13.84 17.88 -48.45
N ALA A 13 -12.60 17.51 -48.65
CA ALA A 13 -12.07 16.22 -48.20
C ALA A 13 -11.93 16.30 -46.67
N ALA A 14 -12.83 15.63 -45.94
CA ALA A 14 -12.72 15.40 -44.52
C ALA A 14 -11.57 14.43 -44.27
N LEU A 15 -10.45 14.92 -43.84
CA LEU A 15 -9.37 14.09 -43.28
C LEU A 15 -9.85 13.52 -41.94
N ALA A 16 -10.44 12.33 -41.99
CA ALA A 16 -10.64 11.53 -40.78
C ALA A 16 -9.26 11.06 -40.29
N SER A 17 -8.70 11.78 -39.32
CA SER A 17 -7.54 11.30 -38.60
C SER A 17 -7.98 10.06 -37.81
N THR A 18 -7.64 8.89 -38.27
CA THR A 18 -7.72 7.65 -37.49
C THR A 18 -6.68 7.78 -36.36
N ALA A 19 -7.12 8.29 -35.21
CA ALA A 19 -6.33 8.17 -34.00
C ALA A 19 -6.19 6.68 -33.70
N THR A 20 -5.06 6.09 -34.05
CA THR A 20 -4.71 4.75 -33.56
C THR A 20 -4.68 4.83 -32.04
N ALA A 21 -5.61 4.13 -31.39
CA ALA A 21 -5.61 4.02 -29.93
C ALA A 21 -4.22 3.50 -29.52
N ALA A 22 -3.49 4.32 -28.78
CA ALA A 22 -2.17 3.95 -28.30
C ALA A 22 -2.31 2.68 -27.44
N THR A 23 -1.53 1.64 -27.76
CA THR A 23 -1.55 0.41 -26.98
C THR A 23 -1.07 0.70 -25.56
N LEU A 24 -1.94 0.45 -24.57
CA LEU A 24 -1.61 0.65 -23.17
C LEU A 24 -0.50 -0.32 -22.74
N LYS A 25 0.47 0.16 -21.99
CA LYS A 25 1.54 -0.67 -21.42
C LYS A 25 1.00 -1.43 -20.21
N HIS A 26 1.22 -2.73 -20.18
CA HIS A 26 0.78 -3.56 -19.08
C HIS A 26 1.71 -3.45 -17.86
N VAL A 27 1.13 -3.38 -16.66
CA VAL A 27 1.83 -3.36 -15.36
C VAL A 27 1.23 -4.40 -14.45
N ASN A 28 2.05 -5.30 -13.94
CA ASN A 28 1.71 -6.20 -12.84
C ASN A 28 2.03 -5.52 -11.51
N TYR A 29 1.01 -5.01 -10.83
CA TYR A 29 1.15 -4.33 -9.54
C TYR A 29 0.76 -5.26 -8.40
N GLY A 30 1.75 -5.65 -7.57
CA GLY A 30 1.54 -6.43 -6.37
C GLY A 30 1.26 -5.54 -5.14
N ALA A 31 0.18 -5.78 -4.40
CA ALA A 31 -0.05 -5.12 -3.13
C ALA A 31 -0.95 -5.95 -2.21
N PHE A 32 -0.86 -5.71 -0.90
CA PHE A 32 -1.65 -6.42 0.12
C PHE A 32 -3.09 -5.95 0.17
N THR A 33 -3.34 -4.67 -0.14
CA THR A 33 -4.66 -4.05 -0.16
C THR A 33 -4.74 -3.03 -1.29
N GLN A 34 -5.95 -2.75 -1.73
CA GLN A 34 -6.21 -1.67 -2.69
C GLN A 34 -6.31 -0.37 -1.88
N THR A 35 -5.30 0.48 -1.99
CA THR A 35 -5.20 1.74 -1.26
C THR A 35 -6.15 2.81 -1.82
N ALA A 36 -6.35 3.93 -1.11
CA ALA A 36 -7.15 5.04 -1.60
C ALA A 36 -6.51 5.68 -2.84
N THR A 37 -5.20 5.87 -2.83
CA THR A 37 -4.45 6.38 -4.00
C THR A 37 -4.63 5.46 -5.22
N TYR A 38 -4.53 4.14 -5.04
CA TYR A 38 -4.80 3.19 -6.10
C TYR A 38 -6.26 3.25 -6.59
N SER A 39 -7.21 3.37 -5.66
CA SER A 39 -8.63 3.47 -5.97
C SER A 39 -8.93 4.70 -6.85
N VAL A 40 -8.37 5.84 -6.49
CA VAL A 40 -8.44 7.08 -7.27
C VAL A 40 -7.75 6.90 -8.63
N ALA A 41 -6.53 6.34 -8.65
CA ALA A 41 -5.78 6.14 -9.89
C ALA A 41 -6.53 5.26 -10.89
N ASN A 42 -7.13 4.18 -10.41
CA ASN A 42 -7.83 3.22 -11.24
C ASN A 42 -9.22 3.72 -11.67
N GLN A 43 -10.05 4.15 -10.71
CA GLN A 43 -11.45 4.50 -10.97
C GLN A 43 -11.63 5.84 -11.70
N LEU A 44 -10.69 6.78 -11.50
CA LEU A 44 -10.74 8.09 -12.16
C LEU A 44 -9.82 8.17 -13.38
N GLY A 45 -9.28 7.05 -13.87
CA GLY A 45 -8.63 6.94 -15.16
C GLY A 45 -7.20 7.47 -15.23
N PHE A 46 -6.52 7.73 -14.11
CA PHE A 46 -5.11 8.19 -14.13
C PHE A 46 -4.20 7.19 -14.83
N PHE A 47 -4.35 5.89 -14.55
CA PHE A 47 -3.52 4.88 -15.23
C PHE A 47 -3.69 4.95 -16.75
N THR A 48 -4.93 5.02 -17.24
CA THR A 48 -5.22 5.11 -18.69
C THR A 48 -4.66 6.40 -19.29
N ALA A 49 -4.78 7.54 -18.58
CA ALA A 49 -4.22 8.82 -19.01
C ALA A 49 -2.70 8.80 -19.16
N TYR A 50 -2.02 7.99 -18.33
CA TYR A 50 -0.58 7.73 -18.42
C TYR A 50 -0.22 6.59 -19.37
N GLY A 51 -1.18 6.06 -20.14
CA GLY A 51 -0.95 4.99 -21.11
C GLY A 51 -0.70 3.62 -20.48
N LEU A 52 -1.27 3.36 -19.31
CA LEU A 52 -1.08 2.12 -18.54
C LEU A 52 -2.38 1.31 -18.47
N ASN A 53 -2.23 -0.02 -18.57
CA ASN A 53 -3.18 -1.03 -18.17
C ASN A 53 -2.61 -1.76 -16.94
N VAL A 54 -3.12 -1.44 -15.75
CA VAL A 54 -2.59 -1.97 -14.48
C VAL A 54 -3.43 -3.14 -14.01
N THR A 55 -2.79 -4.29 -13.85
CA THR A 55 -3.40 -5.46 -13.19
C THR A 55 -2.99 -5.45 -11.72
N PHE A 56 -3.98 -5.31 -10.84
CA PHE A 56 -3.77 -5.50 -9.40
C PHE A 56 -3.64 -6.98 -9.09
N LEU A 57 -2.55 -7.35 -8.43
CA LEU A 57 -2.26 -8.71 -8.00
C LEU A 57 -2.22 -8.76 -6.48
N GLN A 58 -3.24 -9.37 -5.88
CA GLN A 58 -3.36 -9.53 -4.44
C GLN A 58 -2.19 -10.33 -3.89
N VAL A 59 -1.42 -9.74 -2.98
CA VAL A 59 -0.33 -10.43 -2.27
C VAL A 59 -0.92 -11.28 -1.14
N PRO A 60 -0.76 -12.61 -1.16
CA PRO A 60 -1.38 -13.48 -0.17
C PRO A 60 -0.65 -13.49 1.18
N ASN A 61 0.65 -13.23 1.20
CA ASN A 61 1.49 -13.04 2.39
C ASN A 61 2.82 -12.40 2.01
N SER A 62 3.54 -11.86 2.99
CA SER A 62 4.79 -11.12 2.76
C SER A 62 5.90 -11.97 2.15
N THR A 63 6.06 -13.20 2.58
CA THR A 63 7.09 -14.12 2.05
C THR A 63 6.87 -14.37 0.56
N TYR A 64 5.64 -14.72 0.16
CA TYR A 64 5.27 -14.94 -1.22
C TYR A 64 5.42 -13.65 -2.06
N GLY A 65 4.90 -12.52 -1.55
CA GLY A 65 4.91 -11.26 -2.29
C GLY A 65 6.31 -10.80 -2.67
N TYR A 66 7.22 -10.79 -1.72
CA TYR A 66 8.60 -10.39 -2.00
C TYR A 66 9.36 -11.42 -2.85
N ALA A 67 9.07 -12.71 -2.72
CA ALA A 67 9.60 -13.73 -3.64
C ALA A 67 9.12 -13.49 -5.07
N GLN A 68 7.83 -13.18 -5.28
CA GLN A 68 7.30 -12.83 -6.60
C GLN A 68 7.94 -11.55 -7.16
N LEU A 69 8.13 -10.51 -6.33
CA LEU A 69 8.85 -9.31 -6.76
C LEU A 69 10.25 -9.63 -7.25
N LEU A 70 11.04 -10.38 -6.46
CA LEU A 70 12.41 -10.74 -6.79
C LEU A 70 12.51 -11.63 -8.05
N ASN A 71 11.50 -12.47 -8.29
CA ASN A 71 11.44 -13.35 -9.46
C ASN A 71 10.79 -12.68 -10.69
N GLY A 72 10.28 -11.44 -10.56
CA GLY A 72 9.69 -10.69 -11.67
C GLY A 72 8.23 -10.99 -11.97
N GLY A 73 7.52 -11.62 -11.04
CA GLY A 73 6.07 -11.76 -11.09
C GLY A 73 5.32 -10.43 -10.90
N TYR A 74 5.97 -9.46 -10.24
CA TYR A 74 5.51 -8.08 -10.12
C TYR A 74 6.52 -7.14 -10.75
N ASP A 75 6.03 -6.13 -11.48
CA ASP A 75 6.87 -5.04 -12.00
C ASP A 75 7.22 -4.06 -10.88
N ILE A 76 6.26 -3.81 -10.01
CA ILE A 76 6.36 -2.98 -8.80
C ILE A 76 5.43 -3.56 -7.73
N MET A 77 5.83 -3.43 -6.48
CA MET A 77 5.04 -3.87 -5.34
C MET A 77 4.94 -2.76 -4.30
N THR A 78 3.76 -2.61 -3.70
CA THR A 78 3.60 -1.86 -2.45
C THR A 78 3.49 -2.86 -1.31
N GLY A 79 4.41 -2.76 -0.37
CA GLY A 79 4.48 -3.65 0.77
C GLY A 79 5.13 -2.98 1.97
N THR A 80 5.10 -3.65 3.11
CA THR A 80 5.68 -3.16 4.36
C THR A 80 7.19 -2.96 4.20
N ILE A 81 7.64 -1.73 4.45
CA ILE A 81 9.07 -1.37 4.26
C ILE A 81 9.99 -2.18 5.17
N ASP A 82 9.51 -2.58 6.36
CA ASP A 82 10.25 -3.46 7.27
C ASP A 82 10.71 -4.75 6.59
N ASN A 83 9.85 -5.36 5.77
CA ASN A 83 10.21 -6.56 5.01
C ASN A 83 11.29 -6.26 3.96
N ALA A 84 11.24 -5.09 3.31
CA ALA A 84 12.28 -4.67 2.38
C ALA A 84 13.61 -4.45 3.09
N VAL A 85 13.62 -3.81 4.26
CA VAL A 85 14.79 -3.63 5.13
C VAL A 85 15.39 -4.99 5.51
N ASN A 86 14.53 -5.89 6.00
CA ASN A 86 14.95 -7.25 6.39
C ASN A 86 15.58 -8.01 5.21
N LEU A 87 14.94 -8.02 4.07
CA LEU A 87 15.45 -8.71 2.89
C LEU A 87 16.77 -8.10 2.38
N ARG A 88 16.88 -6.77 2.41
CA ARG A 88 18.09 -6.08 1.96
C ARG A 88 19.27 -6.35 2.87
N PHE A 89 19.11 -6.22 4.18
CA PHE A 89 20.24 -6.24 5.12
C PHE A 89 20.44 -7.58 5.80
N ASN A 90 19.40 -8.37 5.99
CA ASN A 90 19.51 -9.68 6.62
C ASN A 90 19.68 -10.83 5.60
N SER A 91 19.14 -10.67 4.37
CA SER A 91 19.18 -11.69 3.31
C SER A 91 19.95 -11.24 2.06
N ASN A 92 20.54 -10.04 2.06
CA ASN A 92 21.29 -9.46 0.93
C ASN A 92 20.50 -9.49 -0.41
N SER A 93 19.19 -9.31 -0.36
CA SER A 93 18.34 -9.34 -1.56
C SER A 93 18.46 -8.06 -2.40
N SER A 94 18.44 -8.20 -3.73
CA SER A 94 18.54 -7.08 -4.68
C SER A 94 17.21 -6.41 -4.94
N LEU A 95 16.72 -5.65 -3.97
CA LEU A 95 15.54 -4.82 -4.06
C LEU A 95 15.82 -3.37 -3.64
N THR A 96 14.97 -2.46 -4.11
CA THR A 96 15.09 -1.01 -3.88
C THR A 96 13.72 -0.42 -3.57
N VAL A 97 13.67 0.41 -2.54
CA VAL A 97 12.52 1.25 -2.19
C VAL A 97 12.63 2.56 -2.95
N THR A 98 11.62 2.88 -3.75
CA THR A 98 11.60 4.09 -4.59
C THR A 98 10.75 5.21 -4.00
N GLY A 99 9.98 4.95 -2.96
CA GLY A 99 9.17 5.95 -2.27
C GLY A 99 8.29 5.34 -1.18
N GLN A 100 7.84 6.17 -0.26
CA GLN A 100 6.84 5.82 0.75
C GLN A 100 5.45 6.13 0.24
N LEU A 101 4.50 5.20 0.42
CA LEU A 101 3.10 5.47 0.15
C LEU A 101 2.40 6.03 1.40
N ASP A 102 2.58 5.39 2.56
CA ASP A 102 1.83 5.73 3.77
C ASP A 102 2.64 5.58 5.08
N GLY A 103 2.09 6.16 6.15
CA GLY A 103 2.54 6.02 7.53
C GLY A 103 1.76 4.97 8.34
N GLY A 104 0.96 4.11 7.70
CA GLY A 104 0.19 3.06 8.36
C GLY A 104 -1.25 3.45 8.71
N PRO A 105 -2.08 3.90 7.73
CA PRO A 105 -3.48 4.19 7.99
C PRO A 105 -4.20 2.91 8.43
N GLU A 106 -5.03 3.04 9.44
CA GLU A 106 -5.78 1.93 10.02
C GLU A 106 -4.92 0.75 10.51
N LEU A 107 -3.63 0.99 10.79
CA LEU A 107 -2.77 -0.04 11.35
C LEU A 107 -3.14 -0.22 12.83
N THR A 108 -4.04 -1.19 13.08
CA THR A 108 -4.69 -1.37 14.39
C THR A 108 -4.70 -2.83 14.82
N ILE A 109 -4.70 -3.05 16.14
CA ILE A 109 -4.98 -4.37 16.71
C ILE A 109 -6.49 -4.51 16.83
N ALA A 110 -7.05 -5.46 16.11
CA ALA A 110 -8.47 -5.75 16.09
C ALA A 110 -8.78 -7.14 16.67
N SER A 111 -9.90 -7.26 17.35
CA SER A 111 -10.34 -8.50 18.00
C SER A 111 -11.81 -8.81 17.71
N ILE A 112 -12.21 -10.04 17.98
CA ILE A 112 -13.63 -10.43 18.02
C ILE A 112 -14.38 -9.59 19.07
N PRO A 113 -15.73 -9.42 18.94
CA PRO A 113 -16.50 -8.54 19.81
C PRO A 113 -16.43 -8.85 21.32
N SER A 114 -16.17 -10.10 21.68
CA SER A 114 -16.08 -10.52 23.10
C SER A 114 -14.78 -10.13 23.79
N ILE A 115 -13.77 -9.67 23.04
CA ILE A 115 -12.47 -9.20 23.56
C ILE A 115 -12.44 -7.68 23.43
N THR A 116 -12.33 -6.98 24.57
CA THR A 116 -12.44 -5.51 24.63
C THR A 116 -11.17 -4.81 25.11
N ASN A 117 -10.16 -5.57 25.49
CA ASN A 117 -8.85 -5.05 25.87
C ASN A 117 -7.73 -6.03 25.54
N ILE A 118 -6.49 -5.50 25.44
CA ILE A 118 -5.31 -6.26 25.02
C ILE A 118 -4.97 -7.38 26.00
N THR A 119 -5.16 -7.21 27.31
CA THR A 119 -4.77 -8.24 28.30
C THR A 119 -5.60 -9.51 28.20
N GLN A 120 -6.81 -9.44 27.61
CA GLN A 120 -7.64 -10.61 27.33
C GLN A 120 -7.10 -11.50 26.21
N LEU A 121 -6.07 -11.05 25.49
CA LEU A 121 -5.37 -11.85 24.48
C LEU A 121 -4.43 -12.90 25.07
N LYS A 122 -4.23 -12.90 26.40
CA LYS A 122 -3.45 -13.94 27.08
C LYS A 122 -4.06 -15.31 26.83
N GLY A 123 -3.20 -16.26 26.43
CA GLY A 123 -3.59 -17.63 26.08
C GLY A 123 -4.30 -17.76 24.71
N LYS A 124 -4.33 -16.70 23.89
CA LYS A 124 -5.02 -16.74 22.58
C LYS A 124 -4.05 -16.95 21.43
N SER A 125 -4.58 -17.48 20.33
CA SER A 125 -3.89 -17.53 19.04
C SER A 125 -4.25 -16.32 18.20
N LEU A 126 -3.24 -15.57 17.72
CA LEU A 126 -3.40 -14.34 16.97
C LEU A 126 -3.04 -14.55 15.50
N MET A 127 -3.91 -14.11 14.59
CA MET A 127 -3.69 -14.29 13.16
C MET A 127 -2.66 -13.30 12.63
N VAL A 128 -1.70 -13.81 11.85
CA VAL A 128 -0.70 -13.02 11.11
C VAL A 128 -0.55 -13.57 9.69
N ASP A 129 0.03 -12.79 8.78
CA ASP A 129 0.39 -13.28 7.45
C ASP A 129 1.66 -14.14 7.47
N SER A 130 2.59 -13.79 8.37
CA SER A 130 3.82 -14.50 8.66
C SER A 130 4.33 -14.06 10.03
N PRO A 131 4.84 -14.99 10.87
CA PRO A 131 5.41 -14.65 12.20
C PRO A 131 6.63 -13.72 12.14
N VAL A 132 7.27 -13.63 10.96
CA VAL A 132 8.46 -12.79 10.71
C VAL A 132 8.14 -11.56 9.86
N SER A 133 6.87 -11.27 9.58
CA SER A 133 6.47 -10.05 8.87
C SER A 133 6.62 -8.82 9.76
N GLY A 134 6.77 -7.65 9.14
CA GLY A 134 6.90 -6.38 9.86
C GLY A 134 5.74 -6.14 10.82
N TYR A 135 4.51 -6.39 10.39
CA TYR A 135 3.35 -6.20 11.25
C TYR A 135 3.28 -7.18 12.42
N ALA A 136 3.81 -8.40 12.28
CA ALA A 136 3.92 -9.32 13.41
C ALA A 136 4.87 -8.78 14.50
N TYR A 137 5.96 -8.11 14.11
CA TYR A 137 6.85 -7.44 15.07
C TYR A 137 6.19 -6.24 15.76
N LEU A 138 5.44 -5.42 15.01
CA LEU A 138 4.68 -4.31 15.61
C LEU A 138 3.63 -4.84 16.61
N LEU A 139 2.93 -5.92 16.28
CA LEU A 139 1.99 -6.59 17.18
C LEU A 139 2.69 -7.07 18.46
N ARG A 140 3.85 -7.75 18.32
CA ARG A 140 4.67 -8.20 19.48
C ARG A 140 5.08 -7.01 20.37
N LYS A 141 5.47 -5.88 19.76
CA LYS A 141 5.87 -4.68 20.50
C LYS A 141 4.74 -4.15 21.37
N VAL A 142 3.56 -3.96 20.78
CA VAL A 142 2.41 -3.43 21.53
C VAL A 142 1.96 -4.41 22.60
N LEU A 143 1.85 -5.71 22.31
CA LEU A 143 1.49 -6.73 23.29
C LEU A 143 2.49 -6.77 24.47
N GLY A 144 3.79 -6.62 24.18
CA GLY A 144 4.84 -6.59 25.20
C GLY A 144 4.70 -5.42 26.17
N LEU A 145 4.17 -4.27 25.73
CA LEU A 145 3.87 -3.13 26.61
C LEU A 145 2.74 -3.43 27.62
N TYR A 146 1.93 -4.44 27.34
CA TYR A 146 0.88 -4.96 28.24
C TYR A 146 1.32 -6.23 28.98
N GLY A 147 2.61 -6.57 28.95
CA GLY A 147 3.17 -7.74 29.64
C GLY A 147 2.87 -9.08 28.98
N LEU A 148 2.51 -9.09 27.69
CA LEU A 148 2.25 -10.30 26.92
C LEU A 148 3.41 -10.58 25.97
N TYR A 149 4.12 -11.67 26.16
CA TYR A 149 5.30 -12.04 25.39
C TYR A 149 5.12 -13.37 24.69
N LEU A 150 5.44 -13.41 23.38
CA LEU A 150 5.39 -14.63 22.57
C LEU A 150 6.34 -15.70 23.12
N GLU A 151 7.52 -15.29 23.57
CA GLU A 151 8.58 -16.14 24.11
C GLU A 151 8.16 -16.84 25.41
N ASN A 152 7.27 -16.23 26.17
CA ASN A 152 6.72 -16.79 27.41
C ASN A 152 5.50 -17.69 27.15
N GLY A 153 5.05 -17.79 25.90
CA GLY A 153 3.82 -18.50 25.57
C GLY A 153 2.54 -17.77 26.03
N ASP A 154 2.61 -16.45 26.30
CA ASP A 154 1.43 -15.67 26.69
C ASP A 154 0.40 -15.60 25.58
N TYR A 155 0.81 -15.79 24.33
CA TYR A 155 -0.04 -15.96 23.15
C TYR A 155 0.74 -16.75 22.08
N THR A 156 0.06 -17.16 21.02
CA THR A 156 0.68 -17.83 19.86
C THR A 156 0.33 -17.12 18.57
N PHE A 157 1.11 -17.33 17.52
CA PHE A 157 0.74 -16.90 16.17
C PHE A 157 0.12 -18.04 15.37
N GLN A 158 -0.89 -17.67 14.57
CA GLN A 158 -1.50 -18.51 13.55
C GLN A 158 -1.32 -17.84 12.20
N THR A 159 -0.60 -18.50 11.29
CA THR A 159 -0.41 -18.00 9.93
C THR A 159 -1.69 -18.23 9.12
N VAL A 160 -2.31 -17.12 8.67
CA VAL A 160 -3.59 -17.14 7.94
C VAL A 160 -3.46 -16.49 6.56
N GLY A 161 -2.51 -15.58 6.38
CA GLY A 161 -2.29 -14.89 5.12
C GLY A 161 -2.68 -13.40 5.17
N ALA A 162 -3.04 -12.83 4.01
CA ALA A 162 -3.29 -11.40 3.86
C ALA A 162 -4.38 -10.85 4.78
N THR A 163 -4.36 -9.54 5.03
CA THR A 163 -5.33 -8.88 5.92
C THR A 163 -6.78 -9.09 5.47
N VAL A 164 -7.05 -9.16 4.17
CA VAL A 164 -8.40 -9.44 3.64
C VAL A 164 -8.95 -10.77 4.16
N THR A 165 -8.13 -11.83 4.18
CA THR A 165 -8.53 -13.15 4.70
C THR A 165 -8.71 -13.09 6.22
N ARG A 166 -7.74 -12.49 6.93
CA ARG A 166 -7.79 -12.34 8.40
C ARG A 166 -8.97 -11.50 8.87
N TYR A 167 -9.36 -10.47 8.10
CA TYR A 167 -10.56 -9.67 8.36
C TYR A 167 -11.82 -10.53 8.24
N ALA A 168 -11.97 -11.27 7.13
CA ALA A 168 -13.13 -12.14 6.93
C ALA A 168 -13.25 -13.20 8.04
N ASP A 169 -12.15 -13.84 8.40
CA ASP A 169 -12.13 -14.86 9.46
C ASP A 169 -12.43 -14.24 10.83
N LEU A 170 -11.94 -13.02 11.12
CA LEU A 170 -12.22 -12.34 12.38
C LEU A 170 -13.71 -11.97 12.50
N VAL A 171 -14.33 -11.49 11.43
CA VAL A 171 -15.78 -11.18 11.38
C VAL A 171 -16.60 -12.45 11.55
N ASN A 172 -16.17 -13.58 10.99
CA ASN A 172 -16.81 -14.88 11.14
C ASN A 172 -16.56 -15.52 12.52
N GLY A 173 -15.56 -15.08 13.27
CA GLY A 173 -15.15 -15.65 14.56
C GLY A 173 -14.41 -16.99 14.46
N SER A 174 -14.17 -17.49 13.25
CA SER A 174 -13.47 -18.76 13.01
C SER A 174 -12.84 -18.82 11.62
N LEU A 175 -11.79 -19.66 11.50
CA LEU A 175 -11.26 -20.08 10.21
C LEU A 175 -12.23 -21.00 9.47
N PRO A 176 -12.05 -21.24 8.16
CA PRO A 176 -12.90 -22.16 7.38
C PRO A 176 -12.96 -23.60 7.93
N ASN A 177 -11.94 -24.05 8.67
CA ASN A 177 -11.89 -25.36 9.30
C ASN A 177 -12.55 -25.41 10.70
N GLY A 178 -13.21 -24.30 11.14
CA GLY A 178 -13.87 -24.20 12.42
C GLY A 178 -12.95 -23.80 13.60
N THR A 179 -11.65 -23.58 13.37
CA THR A 179 -10.74 -23.12 14.44
C THR A 179 -11.11 -21.72 14.87
N ALA A 180 -11.34 -21.48 16.16
CA ALA A 180 -11.66 -20.15 16.69
C ALA A 180 -10.52 -19.16 16.47
N VAL A 181 -10.88 -17.91 16.13
CA VAL A 181 -9.95 -16.78 15.99
C VAL A 181 -10.27 -15.73 17.04
N TYR A 182 -9.29 -14.91 17.41
CA TYR A 182 -9.44 -13.96 18.51
C TYR A 182 -9.03 -12.54 18.15
N ALA A 183 -7.89 -12.35 17.51
CA ALA A 183 -7.40 -11.04 17.11
C ALA A 183 -6.41 -11.12 15.94
N THR A 184 -6.19 -9.97 15.33
CA THR A 184 -5.18 -9.77 14.29
C THR A 184 -4.76 -8.29 14.24
N ILE A 185 -3.79 -7.98 13.39
CA ILE A 185 -3.50 -6.61 13.01
C ILE A 185 -4.24 -6.29 11.71
N PHE A 186 -5.02 -5.20 11.71
CA PHE A 186 -5.66 -4.65 10.52
C PHE A 186 -4.76 -3.63 9.85
N THR A 187 -5.03 -3.38 8.60
CA THR A 187 -4.49 -2.31 7.76
C THR A 187 -5.65 -1.64 7.03
N TYR A 188 -5.40 -0.53 6.36
CA TYR A 188 -6.38 0.06 5.44
C TYR A 188 -6.89 -0.99 4.43
N PRO A 189 -8.21 -1.08 4.15
CA PRO A 189 -9.31 -0.24 4.66
C PRO A 189 -10.19 -0.93 5.72
N PHE A 190 -9.72 -1.98 6.38
CA PHE A 190 -10.56 -2.93 7.11
C PHE A 190 -11.17 -2.37 8.40
N THR A 191 -10.54 -1.39 9.06
CA THR A 191 -11.18 -0.67 10.17
C THR A 191 -12.38 0.09 9.66
N SER A 192 -12.25 0.81 8.55
CA SER A 192 -13.35 1.55 7.92
C SER A 192 -14.47 0.64 7.38
N GLU A 193 -14.13 -0.51 6.83
CA GLU A 193 -15.13 -1.50 6.41
C GLU A 193 -15.91 -2.05 7.61
N SER A 194 -15.25 -2.24 8.75
CA SER A 194 -15.87 -2.81 9.95
C SER A 194 -16.94 -1.94 10.58
N ILE A 195 -16.88 -0.60 10.41
CA ILE A 195 -17.83 0.31 11.11
C ILE A 195 -19.28 0.13 10.72
N VAL A 196 -19.55 -0.40 9.53
CA VAL A 196 -20.91 -0.66 9.03
C VAL A 196 -21.45 -2.04 9.39
N LEU A 197 -20.64 -2.88 10.03
CA LEU A 197 -21.06 -4.21 10.47
C LEU A 197 -21.98 -4.13 11.69
N PRO A 198 -22.89 -5.10 11.86
CA PRO A 198 -23.66 -5.26 13.09
C PRO A 198 -22.73 -5.40 14.31
N ASN A 199 -23.14 -4.86 15.45
CA ASN A 199 -22.35 -4.92 16.68
C ASN A 199 -21.96 -6.36 17.10
N ALA A 200 -22.80 -7.34 16.77
CA ALA A 200 -22.53 -8.75 17.10
C ALA A 200 -21.32 -9.35 16.35
N THR A 201 -20.94 -8.78 15.21
CA THR A 201 -19.84 -9.28 14.38
C THR A 201 -18.75 -8.23 14.15
N ARG A 202 -18.99 -6.98 14.56
CA ARG A 202 -18.04 -5.88 14.39
C ARG A 202 -16.81 -6.11 15.25
N PRO A 203 -15.62 -6.19 14.66
CA PRO A 203 -14.37 -6.24 15.42
C PRO A 203 -14.22 -5.04 16.35
N ASN A 204 -13.72 -5.28 17.57
CA ASN A 204 -13.25 -4.22 18.45
C ASN A 204 -11.86 -3.77 18.03
N ILE A 205 -11.62 -2.48 17.96
CA ILE A 205 -10.28 -1.92 17.79
C ILE A 205 -9.69 -1.73 19.19
N LEU A 206 -8.68 -2.55 19.53
CA LEU A 206 -8.07 -2.56 20.85
C LEU A 206 -6.98 -1.50 21.01
N ALA A 207 -6.28 -1.17 19.91
CA ALA A 207 -5.20 -0.19 19.89
C ALA A 207 -4.89 0.23 18.45
N SER A 208 -4.48 1.49 18.27
CA SER A 208 -3.77 1.94 17.06
C SER A 208 -2.27 1.76 17.27
N ILE A 209 -1.55 1.27 16.26
CA ILE A 209 -0.09 1.11 16.37
C ILE A 209 0.59 2.48 16.52
N SER A 210 0.06 3.52 15.87
CA SER A 210 0.59 4.88 15.96
C SER A 210 0.53 5.48 17.36
N ASP A 211 -0.34 4.97 18.25
CA ASP A 211 -0.37 5.42 19.66
C ASP A 211 0.87 5.00 20.45
N PHE A 212 1.65 4.04 19.92
CA PHE A 212 2.80 3.45 20.62
C PHE A 212 4.11 3.62 19.85
N ILE A 213 4.03 3.74 18.54
CA ILE A 213 5.20 3.81 17.66
C ILE A 213 4.90 4.87 16.59
N GLU A 214 5.51 6.04 16.70
CA GLU A 214 5.35 7.17 15.79
C GLU A 214 6.66 7.95 15.65
N PRO A 215 7.05 8.36 14.43
CA PRO A 215 6.42 8.02 13.16
C PRO A 215 6.67 6.57 12.74
N ILE A 216 5.85 6.08 11.80
CA ILE A 216 6.09 4.82 11.08
C ILE A 216 6.20 5.12 9.59
N THR A 217 7.13 4.47 8.89
CA THR A 217 7.03 4.24 7.46
C THR A 217 6.44 2.84 7.27
N SER A 218 5.21 2.77 6.78
CA SER A 218 4.51 1.49 6.67
C SER A 218 4.63 0.93 5.25
N SER A 219 3.85 1.41 4.30
CA SER A 219 3.88 0.90 2.94
C SER A 219 4.81 1.71 2.04
N ALA A 220 5.58 1.01 1.22
CA ALA A 220 6.54 1.62 0.30
C ALA A 220 6.51 0.94 -1.08
N PHE A 221 6.73 1.74 -2.12
CA PHE A 221 6.96 1.25 -3.47
C PHE A 221 8.32 0.57 -3.54
N THR A 222 8.32 -0.71 -3.88
CA THR A 222 9.52 -1.55 -3.94
C THR A 222 9.62 -2.21 -5.31
N ILE A 223 10.82 -2.21 -5.87
CA ILE A 223 11.14 -2.84 -7.16
C ILE A 223 12.40 -3.70 -7.03
N ARG A 224 12.65 -4.58 -8.00
CA ARG A 224 13.98 -5.19 -8.13
C ARG A 224 15.00 -4.12 -8.50
N THR A 225 16.16 -4.13 -7.86
CA THR A 225 17.24 -3.17 -8.18
C THR A 225 17.64 -3.22 -9.66
N ALA A 226 17.64 -4.41 -10.27
CA ALA A 226 17.92 -4.58 -11.69
C ALA A 226 16.96 -3.80 -12.62
N ASN A 227 15.72 -3.56 -12.18
CA ASN A 227 14.72 -2.80 -12.96
C ASN A 227 15.09 -1.32 -13.11
N LEU A 228 15.88 -0.76 -12.18
CA LEU A 228 16.41 0.62 -12.29
C LEU A 228 17.41 0.78 -13.44
N ASN A 229 18.12 -0.30 -13.79
CA ASN A 229 19.16 -0.28 -14.82
C ASN A 229 18.64 -0.73 -16.20
N ASN A 230 17.40 -1.20 -16.29
CA ASN A 230 16.79 -1.61 -17.57
C ASN A 230 15.84 -0.53 -18.06
N GLY A 231 16.12 0.08 -19.20
CA GLY A 231 15.36 1.22 -19.72
C GLY A 231 13.86 0.96 -19.88
N THR A 232 13.45 -0.24 -20.26
CA THR A 232 12.03 -0.59 -20.44
C THR A 232 11.30 -0.73 -19.09
N THR A 233 11.84 -1.52 -18.17
CA THR A 233 11.21 -1.74 -16.85
C THR A 233 11.29 -0.48 -15.98
N ARG A 234 12.39 0.29 -16.06
CA ARG A 234 12.51 1.60 -15.42
C ARG A 234 11.44 2.57 -15.93
N SER A 235 11.28 2.67 -17.27
CA SER A 235 10.26 3.55 -17.88
C SER A 235 8.84 3.16 -17.45
N LEU A 236 8.55 1.85 -17.36
CA LEU A 236 7.26 1.35 -16.92
C LEU A 236 6.99 1.71 -15.45
N ALA A 237 7.93 1.42 -14.55
CA ALA A 237 7.82 1.74 -13.12
C ALA A 237 7.74 3.25 -12.88
N ARG A 238 8.51 4.06 -13.62
CA ARG A 238 8.43 5.54 -13.57
C ARG A 238 7.02 6.03 -13.93
N THR A 239 6.47 5.53 -15.05
CA THR A 239 5.13 5.96 -15.51
C THR A 239 4.05 5.55 -14.51
N PHE A 240 4.14 4.35 -13.92
CA PHE A 240 3.25 3.91 -12.86
C PHE A 240 3.35 4.82 -11.61
N THR A 241 4.58 5.12 -11.17
CA THR A 241 4.80 6.02 -10.01
C THR A 241 4.25 7.42 -10.29
N ALA A 242 4.41 7.95 -11.52
CA ALA A 242 3.85 9.24 -11.90
C ALA A 242 2.31 9.25 -11.85
N ALA A 243 1.66 8.19 -12.35
CA ALA A 243 0.21 8.05 -12.29
C ALA A 243 -0.31 7.94 -10.84
N MET A 244 0.36 7.14 -10.00
CA MET A 244 0.06 7.04 -8.57
C MET A 244 0.25 8.38 -7.86
N TYR A 245 1.31 9.12 -8.18
CA TYR A 245 1.56 10.42 -7.56
C TYR A 245 0.52 11.46 -7.98
N ALA A 246 0.14 11.51 -9.25
CA ALA A 246 -0.93 12.40 -9.72
C ALA A 246 -2.27 12.08 -9.02
N ALA A 247 -2.59 10.79 -8.84
CA ALA A 247 -3.76 10.35 -8.10
C ALA A 247 -3.66 10.68 -6.59
N ASN A 248 -2.47 10.63 -6.00
CA ASN A 248 -2.23 11.00 -4.62
C ASN A 248 -2.41 12.50 -4.37
N LEU A 249 -1.93 13.34 -5.30
CA LEU A 249 -2.20 14.79 -5.27
C LEU A 249 -3.69 15.07 -5.38
N TYR A 250 -4.40 14.35 -6.26
CA TYR A 250 -5.86 14.47 -6.40
C TYR A 250 -6.60 14.07 -5.12
N LEU A 251 -6.17 12.97 -4.48
CA LEU A 251 -6.70 12.49 -3.20
C LEU A 251 -6.49 13.50 -2.06
N ALA A 252 -5.33 14.17 -2.05
CA ALA A 252 -4.95 15.15 -1.02
C ALA A 252 -5.73 16.46 -1.13
N ASP A 253 -6.24 16.80 -2.31
CA ASP A 253 -7.01 18.02 -2.56
C ASP A 253 -8.45 17.86 -2.05
N SER A 254 -8.81 18.68 -1.07
CA SER A 254 -10.14 18.67 -0.44
C SER A 254 -11.30 18.95 -1.42
N ASP A 255 -11.05 19.66 -2.51
CA ASP A 255 -12.05 19.97 -3.53
C ASP A 255 -12.46 18.69 -4.29
N ASN A 256 -11.58 17.69 -4.32
CA ASN A 256 -11.79 16.39 -4.95
C ASN A 256 -12.37 15.32 -3.99
N LYS A 257 -12.67 15.67 -2.74
CA LYS A 257 -13.10 14.73 -1.69
C LYS A 257 -14.23 13.81 -2.12
N ASN A 258 -15.29 14.36 -2.70
CA ASN A 258 -16.48 13.57 -3.05
C ASN A 258 -16.17 12.58 -4.20
N ALA A 259 -15.40 12.99 -5.18
CA ALA A 259 -14.97 12.13 -6.28
C ALA A 259 -14.03 11.02 -5.75
N SER A 260 -13.12 11.35 -4.84
CA SER A 260 -12.22 10.39 -4.20
C SER A 260 -12.99 9.36 -3.36
N ILE A 261 -13.98 9.78 -2.56
CA ILE A 261 -14.88 8.86 -1.82
C ILE A 261 -15.64 7.95 -2.79
N GLY A 262 -16.17 8.50 -3.88
CA GLY A 262 -16.84 7.71 -4.92
C GLY A 262 -15.92 6.67 -5.56
N ALA A 263 -14.68 7.04 -5.86
CA ALA A 263 -13.66 6.14 -6.40
C ALA A 263 -13.31 5.02 -5.41
N ILE A 264 -13.14 5.33 -4.13
CA ILE A 264 -12.88 4.36 -3.06
C ILE A 264 -14.07 3.40 -2.92
N ALA A 265 -15.30 3.94 -2.83
CA ALA A 265 -16.52 3.13 -2.71
C ALA A 265 -16.65 2.12 -3.86
N LYS A 266 -16.43 2.58 -5.08
CA LYS A 266 -16.52 1.75 -6.29
C LYS A 266 -15.40 0.72 -6.36
N GLN A 267 -14.15 1.12 -6.06
CA GLN A 267 -12.98 0.23 -6.15
C GLN A 267 -13.04 -0.89 -5.12
N LEU A 268 -13.39 -0.57 -3.89
CA LEU A 268 -13.44 -1.52 -2.77
C LEU A 268 -14.80 -2.24 -2.68
N ASN A 269 -15.81 -1.81 -3.47
CA ASN A 269 -17.18 -2.31 -3.40
C ASN A 269 -17.78 -2.18 -1.99
N VAL A 270 -17.61 -1.02 -1.36
CA VAL A 270 -18.07 -0.72 -0.01
C VAL A 270 -19.14 0.39 0.00
N SER A 271 -19.87 0.53 1.11
CA SER A 271 -20.81 1.62 1.28
C SER A 271 -20.13 3.00 1.31
N THR A 272 -20.86 4.05 0.97
CA THR A 272 -20.37 5.44 1.06
C THR A 272 -19.89 5.78 2.48
N THR A 273 -20.54 5.22 3.51
CA THR A 273 -20.13 5.41 4.92
C THR A 273 -18.75 4.85 5.17
N ALA A 274 -18.49 3.60 4.76
CA ALA A 274 -17.18 2.97 4.88
C ALA A 274 -16.12 3.71 4.02
N ALA A 275 -16.46 4.08 2.78
CA ALA A 275 -15.57 4.83 1.91
C ALA A 275 -15.23 6.23 2.45
N THR A 276 -16.17 6.90 3.13
CA THR A 276 -15.92 8.19 3.78
C THR A 276 -14.95 8.04 4.95
N SER A 277 -15.08 6.98 5.74
CA SER A 277 -14.14 6.65 6.80
C SER A 277 -12.74 6.32 6.22
N ALA A 278 -12.70 5.49 5.18
CA ALA A 278 -11.46 5.13 4.50
C ALA A 278 -10.75 6.35 3.88
N TYR A 279 -11.50 7.27 3.26
CA TYR A 279 -10.96 8.55 2.78
C TYR A 279 -10.31 9.34 3.92
N LYS A 280 -10.99 9.46 5.06
CA LYS A 280 -10.46 10.17 6.23
C LYS A 280 -9.16 9.53 6.72
N SER A 281 -9.10 8.21 6.80
CA SER A 281 -7.89 7.48 7.19
C SER A 281 -6.76 7.66 6.18
N ALA A 282 -7.06 7.61 4.89
CA ALA A 282 -6.08 7.78 3.82
C ALA A 282 -5.50 9.20 3.72
N THR A 283 -6.28 10.21 4.14
CA THR A 283 -5.87 11.63 4.15
C THR A 283 -5.43 12.12 5.53
N ASP A 284 -5.29 11.23 6.51
CA ASP A 284 -4.73 11.57 7.81
C ASP A 284 -3.30 12.11 7.66
N SER A 285 -2.98 13.21 8.35
CA SER A 285 -1.72 13.92 8.18
C SER A 285 -0.50 13.18 8.75
N ILE A 286 -0.71 12.17 9.60
CA ILE A 286 0.35 11.42 10.27
C ILE A 286 0.52 10.04 9.63
N THR A 287 -0.58 9.29 9.52
CA THR A 287 -0.57 7.89 9.10
C THR A 287 -1.01 7.69 7.66
N GLY A 288 -1.73 8.63 7.07
CA GLY A 288 -2.40 8.51 5.77
C GLY A 288 -1.46 8.30 4.58
N GLU A 289 -2.05 8.07 3.43
CA GLU A 289 -1.32 7.92 2.16
C GLU A 289 -0.79 9.26 1.64
N THR A 290 -1.27 10.38 2.19
CA THR A 290 -0.82 11.74 1.87
C THR A 290 0.19 12.29 2.88
N SER A 291 0.61 11.48 3.87
CA SER A 291 1.46 11.90 4.99
C SER A 291 2.97 11.83 4.71
N SER A 292 3.39 11.41 3.51
CA SER A 292 4.82 11.34 3.19
C SER A 292 5.49 12.72 3.35
N PRO A 293 6.72 12.80 3.91
CA PRO A 293 7.41 14.07 4.08
C PRO A 293 7.48 14.87 2.77
N GLY A 294 6.98 16.10 2.79
CA GLY A 294 6.92 16.97 1.62
C GLY A 294 5.81 16.59 0.62
N GLY A 295 4.94 15.62 0.93
CA GLY A 295 3.82 15.20 0.07
C GLY A 295 4.25 14.63 -1.28
N ASN A 296 5.45 14.06 -1.39
CA ASN A 296 6.07 13.65 -2.65
C ASN A 296 6.65 12.24 -2.62
N PHE A 297 6.06 11.35 -1.83
CA PHE A 297 6.54 9.98 -1.62
C PHE A 297 7.95 9.88 -1.00
N THR A 298 8.45 10.94 -0.39
CA THR A 298 9.69 10.87 0.40
C THR A 298 9.52 9.92 1.57
N VAL A 299 10.52 9.10 1.81
CA VAL A 299 10.52 8.14 2.92
C VAL A 299 10.82 8.86 4.23
N ASN A 300 9.97 8.65 5.24
CA ASN A 300 10.26 9.09 6.60
C ASN A 300 11.31 8.17 7.22
N ARG A 301 12.57 8.60 7.21
CA ARG A 301 13.68 7.79 7.72
C ARG A 301 13.56 7.47 9.20
N GLN A 302 13.03 8.38 10.02
CA GLN A 302 12.79 8.09 11.43
C GLN A 302 11.75 6.98 11.59
N GLY A 303 10.72 6.97 10.74
CA GLY A 303 9.73 5.90 10.71
C GLY A 303 10.34 4.53 10.37
N ILE A 304 11.35 4.47 9.49
CA ILE A 304 12.10 3.24 9.25
C ILE A 304 12.94 2.84 10.46
N LEU A 305 13.65 3.78 11.08
CA LEU A 305 14.47 3.48 12.26
C LEU A 305 13.63 2.93 13.40
N ASN A 306 12.42 3.47 13.62
CA ASN A 306 11.50 3.00 14.65
C ASN A 306 11.08 1.53 14.39
N ILE A 307 10.77 1.16 13.15
CA ILE A 307 10.42 -0.25 12.85
C ILE A 307 11.62 -1.19 12.87
N ILE A 308 12.83 -0.71 12.50
CA ILE A 308 14.08 -1.46 12.64
C ILE A 308 14.36 -1.74 14.12
N ASP A 309 14.20 -0.74 14.97
CA ASP A 309 14.36 -0.91 16.42
C ASP A 309 13.40 -1.96 16.96
N VAL A 310 12.11 -1.90 16.58
CA VAL A 310 11.13 -2.91 16.97
C VAL A 310 11.54 -4.31 16.51
N ARG A 311 11.93 -4.51 15.26
CA ARG A 311 12.38 -5.81 14.75
C ARG A 311 13.63 -6.29 15.49
N SER A 312 14.57 -5.38 15.76
CA SER A 312 15.83 -5.68 16.48
C SER A 312 15.59 -6.17 17.91
N GLN A 313 14.63 -5.56 18.63
CA GLN A 313 14.25 -5.97 19.99
C GLN A 313 13.85 -7.45 20.08
N PHE A 314 13.34 -8.02 19.00
CA PHE A 314 12.90 -9.40 18.94
C PHE A 314 13.83 -10.30 18.08
N GLY A 315 15.09 -9.89 17.91
CA GLY A 315 16.10 -10.69 17.22
C GLY A 315 15.85 -10.90 15.71
N GLY A 316 15.11 -9.99 15.08
CA GLY A 316 14.72 -10.14 13.67
C GLY A 316 15.83 -9.87 12.64
N PHE A 317 17.04 -9.45 13.09
CA PHE A 317 18.23 -9.21 12.24
C PHE A 317 19.39 -10.13 12.63
N ASN A 318 19.15 -11.43 12.73
CA ASN A 318 20.10 -12.43 13.21
C ASN A 318 21.26 -12.73 12.22
N SER A 319 21.11 -12.38 10.94
CA SER A 319 22.16 -12.51 9.92
C SER A 319 22.88 -11.19 9.61
N THR A 320 22.45 -10.09 10.22
CA THR A 320 23.12 -8.79 10.09
C THR A 320 24.31 -8.74 11.04
N PRO A 321 25.49 -8.17 10.65
CA PRO A 321 26.63 -8.05 11.54
C PRO A 321 26.31 -7.33 12.85
N ALA A 322 26.96 -7.73 13.94
CA ALA A 322 26.88 -7.00 15.19
C ALA A 322 27.32 -5.52 14.95
N HIS A 323 26.57 -4.57 15.55
CA HIS A 323 26.82 -3.13 15.36
C HIS A 323 26.62 -2.60 13.93
N PHE A 324 25.78 -3.25 13.12
CA PHE A 324 25.42 -2.75 11.80
C PHE A 324 24.74 -1.39 11.90
N ASP A 325 25.29 -0.38 11.21
CA ASP A 325 24.76 0.97 11.21
C ASP A 325 23.56 1.10 10.25
N PHE A 326 22.38 0.82 10.75
CA PHE A 326 21.14 0.97 9.98
C PHE A 326 20.88 2.43 9.60
N ALA A 327 21.26 3.41 10.43
CA ALA A 327 21.03 4.82 10.16
C ALA A 327 21.80 5.29 8.91
N GLU A 328 23.05 4.81 8.76
CA GLU A 328 23.85 5.04 7.54
C GLU A 328 23.31 4.20 6.37
N ALA A 329 22.95 2.94 6.59
CA ALA A 329 22.54 2.01 5.54
C ALA A 329 21.22 2.42 4.85
N ILE A 330 20.32 3.14 5.54
CA ILE A 330 19.06 3.65 4.98
C ILE A 330 19.17 5.09 4.45
N LEU A 331 20.39 5.65 4.35
CA LEU A 331 20.58 6.91 3.62
C LEU A 331 20.21 6.72 2.14
N PRO A 332 19.42 7.65 1.57
CA PRO A 332 19.08 7.59 0.15
C PRO A 332 20.33 7.72 -0.74
N GLY A 333 20.32 7.02 -1.87
CA GLY A 333 21.37 7.12 -2.86
C GLY A 333 21.28 6.04 -3.92
N THR A 334 21.97 6.23 -5.03
CA THR A 334 22.01 5.26 -6.13
C THR A 334 22.56 3.92 -5.64
N GLY A 335 21.79 2.84 -5.87
CA GLY A 335 22.15 1.49 -5.45
C GLY A 335 21.97 1.20 -3.96
N LYS A 336 21.53 2.17 -3.15
CA LYS A 336 21.14 1.99 -1.76
C LYS A 336 19.76 1.31 -1.65
N LEU A 337 19.34 0.99 -0.41
CA LEU A 337 17.97 0.51 -0.19
C LEU A 337 16.95 1.54 -0.68
N ILE A 338 17.15 2.81 -0.36
CA ILE A 338 16.30 3.92 -0.80
C ILE A 338 17.00 4.60 -1.98
N ASP A 339 16.35 4.59 -3.14
CA ASP A 339 16.85 5.26 -4.35
C ASP A 339 15.70 6.07 -4.98
N TYR A 340 15.81 7.39 -4.85
CA TYR A 340 14.79 8.31 -5.34
C TYR A 340 14.88 8.64 -6.83
N SER A 341 15.87 8.13 -7.55
CA SER A 341 16.07 8.49 -8.95
C SER A 341 14.84 8.22 -9.83
N LEU A 342 14.15 7.11 -9.59
CA LEU A 342 12.92 6.76 -10.30
C LEU A 342 11.76 7.68 -9.90
N ARG A 343 11.60 7.95 -8.60
CA ARG A 343 10.57 8.86 -8.07
C ARG A 343 10.77 10.27 -8.64
N ASP A 344 11.99 10.79 -8.59
CA ASP A 344 12.28 12.17 -9.04
C ASP A 344 11.99 12.33 -10.53
N GLU A 345 12.33 11.33 -11.35
CA GLU A 345 11.93 11.28 -12.75
C GLU A 345 10.42 11.21 -12.96
N ALA A 346 9.72 10.44 -12.10
CA ALA A 346 8.27 10.33 -12.16
C ALA A 346 7.60 11.70 -11.86
N LEU A 347 8.03 12.38 -10.81
CA LEU A 347 7.54 13.70 -10.43
C LEU A 347 7.80 14.76 -11.51
N ALA A 348 8.94 14.66 -12.19
CA ALA A 348 9.29 15.54 -13.31
C ALA A 348 8.50 15.26 -14.60
N SER A 349 7.80 14.12 -14.68
CA SER A 349 7.06 13.65 -15.87
C SER A 349 5.53 13.69 -15.70
N LEU A 350 5.01 14.47 -14.75
CA LEU A 350 3.57 14.62 -14.56
C LEU A 350 2.92 15.26 -15.78
N ILE A 351 1.77 14.72 -16.15
CA ILE A 351 0.92 15.30 -17.20
C ILE A 351 -0.24 16.06 -16.57
N SER A 352 -0.74 17.09 -17.27
CA SER A 352 -1.99 17.73 -16.89
C SER A 352 -3.14 16.77 -17.24
N TYR A 353 -3.82 16.25 -16.22
CA TYR A 353 -4.97 15.39 -16.38
C TYR A 353 -6.02 15.75 -15.33
N THR A 354 -7.23 15.97 -15.78
CA THR A 354 -8.40 16.18 -14.93
C THR A 354 -9.40 15.07 -15.23
N PRO A 355 -9.76 14.24 -14.22
CA PRO A 355 -10.79 13.23 -14.41
C PRO A 355 -12.09 13.85 -14.91
N SER A 356 -12.75 13.19 -15.88
CA SER A 356 -14.12 13.57 -16.21
C SER A 356 -15.01 13.24 -15.01
N THR A 357 -15.69 14.24 -14.48
CA THR A 357 -16.78 14.01 -13.52
C THR A 357 -17.87 13.20 -14.23
N ALA A 358 -18.03 11.93 -13.83
CA ALA A 358 -19.12 11.08 -14.30
C ALA A 358 -20.45 11.51 -13.69
#